data_7c42c0e86db7dec46e9768fad39f36cc
#
_entry.id   7c42c0e86db7dec46e9768fad39f36cc
#
_cell.length_a   1.000
_cell.length_b   1.000
_cell.length_c   1.000
_cell.angle_alpha   90.00
_cell.angle_beta   90.00
_cell.angle_gamma   90.00
#
_symmetry.space_group_name_H-M   'P 1'
#
loop_
_entity.id
_entity.type
_entity.pdbx_description
1 polymer ?
#
loop_
_entity_poly.entity_id
_entity_poly.type
_entity_poly.pdbx_seq_one_letter_code
_entity_poly.pdbx_strand_id
1 'polypeptide(L)'
;MVDKQVIEEIKNNANIVEVIGDVISLQKAGRNYLGLCPFHGEKTPSFNVVEDKQFYHCFGCGRSGDVFKFIEEYQGVPFMEAVQILGQRVGIEVEKPLYSEQKPVSPHQALYDMHEDAAKFYHAILMTTTMGEEARNYLYQRGLTDEVLKHFRIGLAPPERNYLYQRLSGQYRDEDFLDSGLFYLSDANQFVDTFHNRIMFPLTNDQGKVIAFSGRIWQKTDSQTSKYKNSRSTAIFNKSYELYHMDRAKKSSGKASEIYLMEGFMDVIAAYRAGIENAVASMGTALSREHVEHLKRLTKKLVLVYDGDKAGQAATLKALDEIGDMPVQIVSMPDNLDPDEYLQKNGPEDLAYLLTKTRISPIEFYIHQYKPENSENLQAQIEFIEKIAPLIVQEKSITAQNSYIHILADSLASFDYAQIEQIVNESRQAQRQNRMEGISRPTQITMPVTKQLSAIMRAEAHLLYRMMESPLVLNDYRLREDFAFDTPEFQVLYDLLGQYGNLPPEVLAEQTEEVERAWYQVLAQDLPAEMSPQELSEVEMTRNKALLNQDNMRIKKKVQEASHVGDTDTAIEELERLISQKRRME
;
A
#
# COMPACT_ATOMS: atom_id res chain seq x y z
N MET A 1 -24.09 -23.11 -13.66
CA MET A 1 -23.58 -23.04 -12.28
C MET A 1 -22.99 -24.40 -11.99
N VAL A 2 -21.75 -24.49 -11.55
CA VAL A 2 -21.19 -25.75 -11.07
C VAL A 2 -22.03 -26.16 -9.87
N ASP A 3 -22.37 -27.44 -9.79
CA ASP A 3 -23.18 -27.97 -8.71
C ASP A 3 -22.47 -27.74 -7.37
N LYS A 4 -23.18 -27.20 -6.40
CA LYS A 4 -22.65 -26.97 -5.04
C LYS A 4 -22.07 -28.24 -4.44
N GLN A 5 -22.65 -29.40 -4.78
CA GLN A 5 -22.15 -30.70 -4.34
C GLN A 5 -20.75 -31.01 -4.87
N VAL A 6 -20.44 -30.62 -6.13
CA VAL A 6 -19.11 -30.81 -6.71
C VAL A 6 -18.08 -29.93 -6.03
N ILE A 7 -18.43 -28.69 -5.67
CA ILE A 7 -17.52 -27.80 -4.94
C ILE A 7 -17.22 -28.34 -3.55
N GLU A 8 -18.23 -28.82 -2.83
CA GLU A 8 -18.03 -29.47 -1.52
C GLU A 8 -17.22 -30.76 -1.63
N GLU A 9 -17.46 -31.55 -2.67
CA GLU A 9 -16.69 -32.77 -2.92
C GLU A 9 -15.21 -32.47 -3.18
N ILE A 10 -14.90 -31.45 -3.98
CA ILE A 10 -13.53 -30.99 -4.21
C ILE A 10 -12.91 -30.51 -2.90
N LYS A 11 -13.64 -29.70 -2.11
CA LYS A 11 -13.17 -29.19 -0.83
C LYS A 11 -12.83 -30.29 0.16
N ASN A 12 -13.66 -31.33 0.22
CA ASN A 12 -13.46 -32.45 1.13
C ASN A 12 -12.32 -33.39 0.71
N ASN A 13 -11.98 -33.44 -0.60
CA ASN A 13 -10.91 -34.26 -1.13
C ASN A 13 -9.56 -33.49 -1.25
N ALA A 14 -9.57 -32.16 -1.25
CA ALA A 14 -8.37 -31.35 -1.31
C ALA A 14 -7.83 -31.05 0.10
N ASN A 15 -6.76 -31.71 0.51
CA ASN A 15 -6.10 -31.41 1.79
C ASN A 15 -5.33 -30.10 1.68
N ILE A 16 -5.70 -29.10 2.48
CA ILE A 16 -5.09 -27.76 2.47
C ILE A 16 -3.59 -27.81 2.81
N VAL A 17 -3.15 -28.72 3.67
CA VAL A 17 -1.73 -28.88 4.05
C VAL A 17 -0.89 -29.35 2.86
N GLU A 18 -1.44 -30.27 2.04
CA GLU A 18 -0.76 -30.73 0.83
C GLU A 18 -0.71 -29.64 -0.24
N VAL A 19 -1.83 -28.94 -0.46
CA VAL A 19 -1.91 -27.86 -1.46
C VAL A 19 -0.95 -26.73 -1.12
N ILE A 20 -0.91 -26.31 0.14
CA ILE A 20 0.00 -25.24 0.60
C ILE A 20 1.44 -25.77 0.68
N GLY A 21 1.63 -27.03 1.04
CA GLY A 21 2.94 -27.67 1.13
C GLY A 21 3.71 -27.73 -0.20
N ASP A 22 3.01 -27.72 -1.34
CA ASP A 22 3.65 -27.61 -2.66
C ASP A 22 4.28 -26.23 -2.91
N VAL A 23 3.84 -25.22 -2.18
CA VAL A 23 4.26 -23.83 -2.36
C VAL A 23 5.28 -23.40 -1.32
N ILE A 24 5.06 -23.77 -0.05
CA ILE A 24 5.91 -23.39 1.08
C ILE A 24 6.24 -24.61 1.94
N SER A 25 7.41 -24.57 2.61
CA SER A 25 7.76 -25.60 3.61
C SER A 25 6.92 -25.39 4.87
N LEU A 26 6.08 -26.38 5.19
CA LEU A 26 5.28 -26.42 6.40
C LEU A 26 5.93 -27.32 7.45
N GLN A 27 6.03 -26.83 8.70
CA GLN A 27 6.51 -27.57 9.84
C GLN A 27 5.37 -27.83 10.83
N LYS A 28 5.23 -29.07 11.28
CA LYS A 28 4.18 -29.43 12.25
C LYS A 28 4.45 -28.77 13.61
N ALA A 29 3.47 -28.00 14.10
CA ALA A 29 3.52 -27.30 15.38
C ALA A 29 2.23 -27.60 16.17
N GLY A 30 2.30 -28.59 17.04
CA GLY A 30 1.14 -29.11 17.76
C GLY A 30 0.12 -29.76 16.82
N ARG A 31 -1.11 -29.24 16.79
CA ARG A 31 -2.19 -29.69 15.87
C ARG A 31 -2.16 -29.00 14.51
N ASN A 32 -1.39 -27.92 14.39
CA ASN A 32 -1.35 -27.07 13.20
C ASN A 32 -0.01 -27.23 12.46
N TYR A 33 0.10 -26.59 11.31
CA TYR A 33 1.34 -26.46 10.56
C TYR A 33 1.71 -24.98 10.43
N LEU A 34 3.00 -24.66 10.59
CA LEU A 34 3.54 -23.31 10.48
C LEU A 34 4.53 -23.24 9.32
N GLY A 35 4.50 -22.14 8.58
CA GLY A 35 5.43 -21.84 7.49
C GLY A 35 5.67 -20.35 7.33
N LEU A 36 6.58 -19.99 6.42
CA LEU A 36 6.74 -18.60 5.99
C LEU A 36 5.62 -18.25 5.01
N CYS A 37 5.00 -17.09 5.20
CA CYS A 37 3.87 -16.68 4.39
C CYS A 37 4.27 -16.44 2.92
N PRO A 38 3.55 -17.01 1.94
CA PRO A 38 3.83 -16.78 0.53
C PRO A 38 3.35 -15.41 0.03
N PHE A 39 2.56 -14.69 0.82
CA PHE A 39 1.92 -13.43 0.44
C PHE A 39 2.65 -12.18 0.97
N HIS A 40 3.57 -12.32 1.93
CA HIS A 40 4.40 -11.23 2.43
C HIS A 40 5.78 -11.72 2.84
N GLY A 41 6.78 -10.83 2.82
CA GLY A 41 8.15 -11.19 3.20
C GLY A 41 8.33 -11.22 4.71
N GLU A 42 8.70 -12.40 5.26
CA GLU A 42 8.98 -12.57 6.69
C GLU A 42 10.16 -13.52 6.92
N LYS A 43 10.78 -13.45 8.11
CA LYS A 43 11.90 -14.33 8.51
C LYS A 43 11.48 -15.34 9.56
N THR A 44 10.39 -15.12 10.26
CA THR A 44 9.81 -15.99 11.29
C THR A 44 8.48 -16.51 10.80
N PRO A 45 8.21 -17.84 10.89
CA PRO A 45 6.95 -18.40 10.44
C PRO A 45 5.75 -17.77 11.16
N SER A 46 4.84 -17.14 10.41
CA SER A 46 3.57 -16.62 10.91
C SER A 46 2.35 -17.16 10.16
N PHE A 47 2.59 -17.97 9.13
CA PHE A 47 1.54 -18.59 8.33
C PHE A 47 1.12 -19.92 8.96
N ASN A 48 -0.07 -19.93 9.57
CA ASN A 48 -0.63 -21.06 10.27
C ASN A 48 -1.65 -21.78 9.41
N VAL A 49 -1.52 -23.12 9.28
CA VAL A 49 -2.47 -23.96 8.56
C VAL A 49 -3.10 -24.95 9.54
N VAL A 50 -4.42 -24.91 9.65
CA VAL A 50 -5.21 -25.77 10.55
C VAL A 50 -5.80 -26.92 9.74
N GLU A 51 -5.16 -28.09 9.81
CA GLU A 51 -5.55 -29.27 9.02
C GLU A 51 -6.96 -29.75 9.36
N ASP A 52 -7.30 -29.86 10.64
CA ASP A 52 -8.62 -30.35 11.09
C ASP A 52 -9.79 -29.51 10.58
N LYS A 53 -9.56 -28.20 10.38
CA LYS A 53 -10.58 -27.24 9.94
C LYS A 53 -10.42 -26.79 8.48
N GLN A 54 -9.41 -27.30 7.79
CA GLN A 54 -9.12 -27.02 6.37
C GLN A 54 -9.06 -25.51 6.03
N PHE A 55 -8.35 -24.72 6.85
CA PHE A 55 -8.12 -23.31 6.58
C PHE A 55 -6.70 -22.85 6.96
N TYR A 56 -6.28 -21.70 6.43
CA TYR A 56 -5.05 -21.03 6.81
C TYR A 56 -5.31 -19.63 7.37
N HIS A 57 -4.42 -19.18 8.24
CA HIS A 57 -4.39 -17.80 8.72
C HIS A 57 -2.95 -17.34 8.92
N CYS A 58 -2.60 -16.18 8.35
CA CYS A 58 -1.30 -15.57 8.55
C CYS A 58 -1.38 -14.48 9.63
N PHE A 59 -0.72 -14.70 10.76
CA PHE A 59 -0.67 -13.71 11.84
C PHE A 59 0.18 -12.47 11.50
N GLY A 60 0.99 -12.51 10.44
CA GLY A 60 1.82 -11.39 9.97
C GLY A 60 1.03 -10.39 9.12
N CYS A 61 0.35 -10.85 8.07
CA CYS A 61 -0.38 -9.98 7.12
C CYS A 61 -1.90 -10.06 7.26
N GLY A 62 -2.45 -10.92 8.14
CA GLY A 62 -3.89 -11.08 8.39
C GLY A 62 -4.65 -11.84 7.30
N ARG A 63 -3.98 -12.33 6.24
CA ARG A 63 -4.64 -13.14 5.21
C ARG A 63 -5.08 -14.48 5.76
N SER A 64 -6.27 -14.90 5.34
CA SER A 64 -6.88 -16.14 5.78
C SER A 64 -7.85 -16.67 4.73
N GLY A 65 -8.14 -17.96 4.77
CA GLY A 65 -9.08 -18.57 3.85
C GLY A 65 -8.99 -20.08 3.82
N ASP A 66 -9.84 -20.69 3.02
CA ASP A 66 -9.79 -22.12 2.72
C ASP A 66 -8.86 -22.42 1.51
N VAL A 67 -8.88 -23.67 1.06
CA VAL A 67 -8.04 -24.12 -0.05
C VAL A 67 -8.33 -23.39 -1.37
N PHE A 68 -9.58 -23.01 -1.63
CA PHE A 68 -9.94 -22.25 -2.83
C PHE A 68 -9.39 -20.84 -2.75
N LYS A 69 -9.60 -20.16 -1.62
CA LYS A 69 -9.10 -18.79 -1.39
C LYS A 69 -7.58 -18.73 -1.49
N PHE A 70 -6.88 -19.77 -1.03
CA PHE A 70 -5.44 -19.87 -1.18
C PHE A 70 -5.01 -19.88 -2.65
N ILE A 71 -5.65 -20.69 -3.50
CA ILE A 71 -5.33 -20.76 -4.94
C ILE A 71 -5.69 -19.45 -5.64
N GLU A 72 -6.86 -18.85 -5.33
CA GLU A 72 -7.25 -17.56 -5.88
C GLU A 72 -6.19 -16.48 -5.63
N GLU A 73 -5.74 -16.33 -4.38
CA GLU A 73 -4.80 -15.30 -3.99
C GLU A 73 -3.36 -15.60 -4.44
N TYR A 74 -2.95 -16.87 -4.39
CA TYR A 74 -1.59 -17.26 -4.75
C TYR A 74 -1.32 -17.23 -6.26
N GLN A 75 -2.29 -17.72 -7.05
CA GLN A 75 -2.18 -17.76 -8.51
C GLN A 75 -2.81 -16.54 -9.19
N GLY A 76 -3.56 -15.72 -8.45
CA GLY A 76 -4.27 -14.56 -9.01
C GLY A 76 -5.40 -14.94 -9.95
N VAL A 77 -6.09 -16.05 -9.69
CA VAL A 77 -7.16 -16.60 -10.53
C VAL A 77 -8.54 -16.41 -9.89
N PRO A 78 -9.62 -16.33 -10.67
CA PRO A 78 -10.98 -16.29 -10.14
C PRO A 78 -11.39 -17.60 -9.46
N PHE A 79 -12.36 -17.55 -8.54
CA PHE A 79 -12.88 -18.70 -7.78
C PHE A 79 -13.17 -19.95 -8.65
N MET A 80 -13.84 -19.77 -9.79
CA MET A 80 -14.18 -20.89 -10.67
C MET A 80 -12.95 -21.56 -11.31
N GLU A 81 -11.89 -20.81 -11.55
CA GLU A 81 -10.63 -21.33 -12.04
C GLU A 81 -9.88 -22.07 -10.91
N ALA A 82 -9.93 -21.55 -9.69
CA ALA A 82 -9.42 -22.24 -8.51
C ALA A 82 -10.14 -23.58 -8.27
N VAL A 83 -11.48 -23.61 -8.46
CA VAL A 83 -12.27 -24.85 -8.40
C VAL A 83 -11.83 -25.85 -9.47
N GLN A 84 -11.54 -25.40 -10.71
CA GLN A 84 -11.05 -26.28 -11.77
C GLN A 84 -9.64 -26.83 -11.47
N ILE A 85 -8.74 -25.98 -11.01
CA ILE A 85 -7.36 -26.37 -10.63
C ILE A 85 -7.39 -27.45 -9.54
N LEU A 86 -8.19 -27.23 -8.50
CA LEU A 86 -8.33 -28.18 -7.40
C LEU A 86 -9.09 -29.43 -7.82
N GLY A 87 -10.14 -29.30 -8.65
CA GLY A 87 -10.85 -30.44 -9.22
C GLY A 87 -9.93 -31.36 -10.02
N GLN A 88 -9.10 -30.81 -10.89
CA GLN A 88 -8.08 -31.57 -11.62
C GLN A 88 -7.09 -32.29 -10.69
N ARG A 89 -6.69 -31.62 -9.60
CA ARG A 89 -5.76 -32.20 -8.61
C ARG A 89 -6.36 -33.40 -7.88
N VAL A 90 -7.63 -33.34 -7.54
CA VAL A 90 -8.33 -34.43 -6.80
C VAL A 90 -9.03 -35.42 -7.72
N GLY A 91 -8.90 -35.29 -9.04
CA GLY A 91 -9.47 -36.20 -10.03
C GLY A 91 -10.98 -36.05 -10.25
N ILE A 92 -11.55 -34.92 -9.87
CA ILE A 92 -12.97 -34.57 -10.07
C ILE A 92 -13.06 -33.67 -11.30
N GLU A 93 -13.72 -34.18 -12.36
CA GLU A 93 -13.97 -33.37 -13.55
C GLU A 93 -15.04 -32.32 -13.26
N VAL A 94 -14.63 -31.08 -13.32
CA VAL A 94 -15.52 -29.91 -13.29
C VAL A 94 -15.92 -29.63 -14.72
N GLU A 95 -17.16 -29.95 -15.10
CA GLU A 95 -17.67 -29.59 -16.42
C GLU A 95 -17.47 -28.10 -16.65
N LYS A 96 -16.75 -27.75 -17.72
CA LYS A 96 -16.63 -26.35 -18.14
C LYS A 96 -18.04 -25.83 -18.36
N PRO A 97 -18.50 -24.84 -17.64
CA PRO A 97 -19.77 -24.21 -17.99
C PRO A 97 -19.63 -23.75 -19.46
N LEU A 98 -20.59 -24.10 -20.30
CA LEU A 98 -20.79 -23.54 -21.65
C LEU A 98 -21.22 -22.06 -21.52
N TYR A 99 -20.51 -21.32 -20.69
CA TYR A 99 -20.61 -19.88 -20.65
C TYR A 99 -19.46 -19.30 -21.48
N SER A 100 -19.88 -18.67 -22.58
CA SER A 100 -19.07 -17.59 -23.16
C SER A 100 -18.37 -16.84 -22.05
N GLU A 101 -17.07 -16.56 -22.20
CA GLU A 101 -16.21 -15.77 -21.33
C GLU A 101 -16.81 -14.38 -21.01
N GLN A 102 -17.82 -14.35 -20.19
CA GLN A 102 -18.15 -13.16 -19.45
C GLN A 102 -17.38 -13.26 -18.13
N LYS A 103 -16.11 -12.79 -18.16
CA LYS A 103 -15.41 -12.36 -16.95
C LYS A 103 -16.43 -11.60 -16.10
N PRO A 104 -16.47 -11.80 -14.76
CA PRO A 104 -17.34 -11.01 -13.91
C PRO A 104 -17.14 -9.55 -14.28
N VAL A 105 -18.17 -8.92 -14.82
CA VAL A 105 -18.07 -7.55 -15.33
C VAL A 105 -17.87 -6.68 -14.10
N SER A 106 -16.68 -6.10 -13.97
CA SER A 106 -16.40 -5.12 -12.91
C SER A 106 -17.56 -4.12 -12.86
N PRO A 107 -18.06 -3.73 -11.68
CA PRO A 107 -19.08 -2.69 -11.58
C PRO A 107 -18.68 -1.40 -12.32
N HIS A 108 -17.39 -1.21 -12.56
CA HIS A 108 -16.81 -0.07 -13.29
C HIS A 108 -16.32 -0.43 -14.70
N GLN A 109 -16.78 -1.53 -15.30
CA GLN A 109 -16.27 -1.98 -16.62
C GLN A 109 -16.48 -0.92 -17.69
N ALA A 110 -17.62 -0.22 -17.69
CA ALA A 110 -17.89 0.87 -18.61
C ALA A 110 -16.83 1.99 -18.54
N LEU A 111 -16.35 2.32 -17.33
CA LEU A 111 -15.29 3.31 -17.15
C LEU A 111 -13.95 2.81 -17.71
N TYR A 112 -13.58 1.54 -17.48
CA TYR A 112 -12.36 0.96 -18.07
C TYR A 112 -12.41 0.94 -19.59
N ASP A 113 -13.54 0.52 -20.17
CA ASP A 113 -13.72 0.45 -21.62
C ASP A 113 -13.66 1.85 -22.24
N MET A 114 -14.30 2.83 -21.61
CA MET A 114 -14.27 4.23 -22.04
C MET A 114 -12.84 4.81 -22.03
N HIS A 115 -12.06 4.54 -21.00
CA HIS A 115 -10.67 5.01 -20.91
C HIS A 115 -9.78 4.30 -21.95
N GLU A 116 -10.00 3.02 -22.17
CA GLU A 116 -9.29 2.27 -23.21
C GLU A 116 -9.60 2.80 -24.61
N ASP A 117 -10.88 3.09 -24.90
CA ASP A 117 -11.29 3.66 -26.18
C ASP A 117 -10.77 5.10 -26.36
N ALA A 118 -10.75 5.90 -25.29
CA ALA A 118 -10.12 7.22 -25.28
C ALA A 118 -8.61 7.12 -25.57
N ALA A 119 -7.89 6.16 -24.97
CA ALA A 119 -6.47 5.95 -25.23
C ALA A 119 -6.19 5.56 -26.68
N LYS A 120 -6.99 4.64 -27.24
CA LYS A 120 -6.90 4.26 -28.67
C LYS A 120 -7.18 5.47 -29.57
N PHE A 121 -8.21 6.24 -29.26
CA PHE A 121 -8.58 7.42 -30.01
C PHE A 121 -7.45 8.48 -30.02
N TYR A 122 -6.95 8.88 -28.86
CA TYR A 122 -5.86 9.85 -28.78
C TYR A 122 -4.59 9.37 -29.47
N HIS A 123 -4.25 8.08 -29.31
CA HIS A 123 -3.09 7.48 -29.99
C HIS A 123 -3.26 7.48 -31.52
N ALA A 124 -4.44 7.12 -32.01
CA ALA A 124 -4.74 7.15 -33.44
C ALA A 124 -4.66 8.58 -34.00
N ILE A 125 -5.21 9.59 -33.31
CA ILE A 125 -5.08 11.00 -33.72
C ILE A 125 -3.62 11.40 -33.88
N LEU A 126 -2.77 11.09 -32.89
CA LEU A 126 -1.34 11.41 -32.95
C LEU A 126 -0.64 10.70 -34.12
N MET A 127 -0.89 9.38 -34.29
CA MET A 127 -0.06 8.56 -35.16
C MET A 127 -0.50 8.53 -36.63
N THR A 128 -1.81 8.71 -36.89
CA THR A 128 -2.35 8.41 -38.23
C THR A 128 -3.02 9.60 -38.93
N THR A 129 -3.22 10.72 -38.23
CA THR A 129 -3.92 11.89 -38.83
C THR A 129 -2.97 13.03 -39.16
N THR A 130 -3.38 13.89 -40.11
CA THR A 130 -2.69 15.16 -40.41
C THR A 130 -2.74 16.12 -39.22
N MET A 131 -3.80 16.07 -38.40
CA MET A 131 -3.93 16.87 -37.17
C MET A 131 -2.82 16.52 -36.16
N GLY A 132 -2.37 15.25 -36.12
CA GLY A 132 -1.29 14.80 -35.23
C GLY A 132 0.11 15.11 -35.71
N GLU A 133 0.29 15.56 -36.94
CA GLU A 133 1.62 15.69 -37.58
C GLU A 133 2.55 16.66 -36.84
N GLU A 134 2.07 17.85 -36.50
CA GLU A 134 2.87 18.85 -35.78
C GLU A 134 3.25 18.35 -34.37
N ALA A 135 2.29 17.77 -33.64
CA ALA A 135 2.55 17.22 -32.31
C ALA A 135 3.52 16.03 -32.38
N ARG A 136 3.41 15.17 -33.38
CA ARG A 136 4.34 14.07 -33.63
C ARG A 136 5.74 14.57 -33.94
N ASN A 137 5.87 15.59 -34.82
CA ASN A 137 7.15 16.23 -35.11
C ASN A 137 7.80 16.85 -33.88
N TYR A 138 7.00 17.51 -33.02
CA TYR A 138 7.46 18.01 -31.72
C TYR A 138 8.03 16.88 -30.85
N LEU A 139 7.35 15.73 -30.77
CA LEU A 139 7.82 14.57 -30.00
C LEU A 139 9.08 13.95 -30.59
N TYR A 140 9.20 13.87 -31.93
CA TYR A 140 10.41 13.42 -32.60
C TYR A 140 11.60 14.35 -32.33
N GLN A 141 11.41 15.66 -32.33
CA GLN A 141 12.45 16.62 -31.97
C GLN A 141 12.92 16.45 -30.53
N ARG A 142 12.08 15.92 -29.65
CA ARG A 142 12.45 15.51 -28.28
C ARG A 142 13.07 14.12 -28.21
N GLY A 143 13.31 13.47 -29.36
CA GLY A 143 13.93 12.17 -29.46
C GLY A 143 13.01 10.98 -29.11
N LEU A 144 11.68 11.15 -29.12
CA LEU A 144 10.74 10.04 -28.94
C LEU A 144 10.50 9.39 -30.31
N THR A 145 10.87 8.11 -30.44
CA THR A 145 10.64 7.32 -31.66
C THR A 145 9.21 6.74 -31.69
N ASP A 146 8.78 6.24 -32.85
CA ASP A 146 7.50 5.53 -32.98
C ASP A 146 7.37 4.36 -32.00
N GLU A 147 8.46 3.67 -31.71
CA GLU A 147 8.49 2.56 -30.76
C GLU A 147 8.16 3.07 -29.34
N VAL A 148 8.76 4.19 -28.92
CA VAL A 148 8.50 4.83 -27.64
C VAL A 148 7.06 5.32 -27.57
N LEU A 149 6.57 6.00 -28.63
CA LEU A 149 5.19 6.49 -28.70
C LEU A 149 4.17 5.34 -28.59
N LYS A 150 4.42 4.22 -29.23
CA LYS A 150 3.59 3.01 -29.13
C LYS A 150 3.72 2.33 -27.77
N HIS A 151 4.94 2.22 -27.25
CA HIS A 151 5.17 1.59 -25.94
C HIS A 151 4.39 2.28 -24.83
N PHE A 152 4.46 3.61 -24.77
CA PHE A 152 3.76 4.41 -23.77
C PHE A 152 2.35 4.81 -24.20
N ARG A 153 1.88 4.40 -25.38
CA ARG A 153 0.55 4.71 -25.94
C ARG A 153 0.25 6.21 -25.94
N ILE A 154 1.30 7.02 -26.17
CA ILE A 154 1.19 8.48 -26.18
C ILE A 154 0.22 8.88 -27.29
N GLY A 155 -0.65 9.86 -27.02
CA GLY A 155 -1.68 10.34 -27.94
C GLY A 155 -1.74 11.86 -28.01
N LEU A 156 -2.71 12.35 -28.78
CA LEU A 156 -3.05 13.76 -28.90
C LEU A 156 -4.54 13.98 -28.67
N ALA A 157 -4.88 14.80 -27.69
CA ALA A 157 -6.23 15.34 -27.58
C ALA A 157 -6.39 16.48 -28.60
N PRO A 158 -7.37 16.40 -29.52
CA PRO A 158 -7.63 17.43 -30.52
C PRO A 158 -7.87 18.82 -29.92
N PRO A 159 -7.73 19.89 -30.72
CA PRO A 159 -7.97 21.24 -30.23
C PRO A 159 -9.45 21.53 -29.90
N GLU A 160 -10.37 20.87 -30.60
CA GLU A 160 -11.82 20.97 -30.35
C GLU A 160 -12.21 20.28 -29.05
N ARG A 161 -13.17 20.88 -28.34
CA ARG A 161 -13.52 20.49 -26.98
C ARG A 161 -14.58 19.39 -26.86
N ASN A 162 -14.96 18.75 -27.96
CA ASN A 162 -16.02 17.71 -27.97
C ASN A 162 -15.71 16.53 -28.91
N TYR A 163 -14.49 16.41 -29.39
CA TYR A 163 -14.13 15.35 -30.36
C TYR A 163 -14.19 13.95 -29.74
N LEU A 164 -13.68 13.79 -28.53
CA LEU A 164 -13.77 12.53 -27.83
C LEU A 164 -15.23 12.19 -27.51
N TYR A 165 -16.01 13.16 -27.03
CA TYR A 165 -17.43 12.97 -26.77
C TYR A 165 -18.19 12.52 -28.01
N GLN A 166 -18.00 13.20 -29.16
CA GLN A 166 -18.63 12.81 -30.42
C GLN A 166 -18.25 11.37 -30.85
N ARG A 167 -17.00 10.96 -30.60
CA ARG A 167 -16.53 9.62 -30.94
C ARG A 167 -17.15 8.52 -30.07
N LEU A 168 -17.42 8.82 -28.79
CA LEU A 168 -17.93 7.85 -27.81
C LEU A 168 -19.43 7.97 -27.57
N SER A 169 -20.07 9.03 -28.05
CA SER A 169 -21.52 9.25 -27.93
C SER A 169 -22.33 8.06 -28.43
N GLY A 170 -23.34 7.66 -27.67
CA GLY A 170 -24.21 6.50 -27.97
C GLY A 170 -23.61 5.13 -27.61
N GLN A 171 -22.36 5.07 -27.10
CA GLN A 171 -21.73 3.81 -26.66
C GLN A 171 -21.81 3.61 -25.15
N TYR A 172 -21.93 4.70 -24.38
CA TYR A 172 -21.95 4.73 -22.92
C TYR A 172 -23.13 5.57 -22.42
N ARG A 173 -23.51 5.40 -21.15
CA ARG A 173 -24.57 6.19 -20.51
C ARG A 173 -24.04 7.56 -20.11
N ASP A 174 -24.93 8.54 -19.98
CA ASP A 174 -24.57 9.91 -19.58
C ASP A 174 -23.90 9.94 -18.19
N GLU A 175 -24.31 9.09 -17.26
CA GLU A 175 -23.71 8.94 -15.95
C GLU A 175 -22.24 8.47 -16.05
N ASP A 176 -21.95 7.48 -16.91
CA ASP A 176 -20.62 6.96 -17.12
C ASP A 176 -19.65 8.04 -17.68
N PHE A 177 -20.15 8.95 -18.54
CA PHE A 177 -19.38 10.09 -19.03
C PHE A 177 -18.96 11.02 -17.89
N LEU A 178 -19.87 11.35 -16.97
CA LEU A 178 -19.56 12.22 -15.82
C LEU A 178 -18.61 11.54 -14.83
N ASP A 179 -18.81 10.28 -14.55
CA ASP A 179 -18.02 9.52 -13.60
C ASP A 179 -16.59 9.23 -14.09
N SER A 180 -16.40 9.20 -15.41
CA SER A 180 -15.09 8.93 -16.02
C SER A 180 -14.02 10.00 -15.71
N GLY A 181 -14.41 11.26 -15.47
CA GLY A 181 -13.48 12.38 -15.36
C GLY A 181 -12.87 12.82 -16.70
N LEU A 182 -13.25 12.17 -17.82
CA LEU A 182 -12.86 12.56 -19.18
C LEU A 182 -13.73 13.71 -19.71
N PHE A 183 -14.87 13.95 -19.09
CA PHE A 183 -15.86 14.94 -19.53
C PHE A 183 -16.37 15.76 -18.34
N TYR A 184 -16.91 16.90 -18.65
CA TYR A 184 -17.70 17.75 -17.73
C TYR A 184 -18.86 18.41 -18.48
N LEU A 185 -19.87 18.87 -17.76
CA LEU A 185 -20.97 19.65 -18.35
C LEU A 185 -20.60 21.13 -18.38
N SER A 186 -20.82 21.76 -19.52
CA SER A 186 -20.76 23.23 -19.66
C SER A 186 -22.00 23.89 -19.03
N ASP A 187 -21.98 25.22 -18.91
CA ASP A 187 -23.13 26.00 -18.44
C ASP A 187 -24.39 25.80 -19.32
N ALA A 188 -24.19 25.42 -20.59
CA ALA A 188 -25.25 25.05 -21.52
C ALA A 188 -25.71 23.59 -21.42
N ASN A 189 -25.29 22.85 -20.36
CA ASN A 189 -25.59 21.43 -20.14
C ASN A 189 -25.15 20.52 -21.30
N GLN A 190 -24.02 20.83 -21.94
CA GLN A 190 -23.42 20.01 -22.99
C GLN A 190 -22.14 19.38 -22.49
N PHE A 191 -21.91 18.14 -22.89
CA PHE A 191 -20.65 17.44 -22.58
C PHE A 191 -19.47 18.08 -23.31
N VAL A 192 -18.40 18.32 -22.56
CA VAL A 192 -17.15 18.92 -23.01
C VAL A 192 -16.00 18.04 -22.60
N ASP A 193 -15.05 17.82 -23.52
CA ASP A 193 -13.85 17.04 -23.25
C ASP A 193 -12.95 17.75 -22.22
N THR A 194 -12.53 17.03 -21.19
CA THR A 194 -11.62 17.55 -20.15
C THR A 194 -10.25 17.93 -20.73
N PHE A 195 -9.80 17.19 -21.73
CA PHE A 195 -8.51 17.38 -22.39
C PHE A 195 -8.71 17.86 -23.83
N HIS A 196 -8.03 18.91 -24.19
CA HIS A 196 -7.99 19.44 -25.56
C HIS A 196 -6.63 20.07 -25.83
N ASN A 197 -6.16 19.98 -27.06
CA ASN A 197 -4.86 20.49 -27.53
C ASN A 197 -3.69 20.13 -26.60
N ARG A 198 -3.61 18.84 -26.20
CA ARG A 198 -2.58 18.33 -25.30
C ARG A 198 -2.04 16.99 -25.77
N ILE A 199 -0.75 16.76 -25.58
CA ILE A 199 -0.16 15.42 -25.67
C ILE A 199 -0.65 14.62 -24.45
N MET A 200 -1.19 13.43 -24.72
CA MET A 200 -1.87 12.58 -23.75
C MET A 200 -1.00 11.41 -23.32
N PHE A 201 -0.83 11.24 -22.03
CA PHE A 201 -0.15 10.12 -21.40
C PHE A 201 -1.21 9.30 -20.65
N PRO A 202 -1.55 8.08 -21.12
CA PRO A 202 -2.46 7.21 -20.39
C PRO A 202 -1.79 6.67 -19.13
N LEU A 203 -2.55 6.60 -18.05
CA LEU A 203 -2.17 5.96 -16.81
C LEU A 203 -2.86 4.61 -16.72
N THR A 204 -2.12 3.60 -16.30
CA THR A 204 -2.62 2.24 -16.16
C THR A 204 -2.56 1.80 -14.70
N ASN A 205 -3.50 0.95 -14.30
CA ASN A 205 -3.43 0.24 -13.04
C ASN A 205 -2.47 -0.96 -13.13
N ASP A 206 -2.28 -1.68 -12.03
CA ASP A 206 -1.41 -2.88 -11.95
C ASP A 206 -1.73 -3.98 -12.96
N GLN A 207 -2.95 -4.00 -13.50
CA GLN A 207 -3.40 -4.97 -14.51
C GLN A 207 -3.17 -4.47 -15.94
N GLY A 208 -2.67 -3.24 -16.12
CA GLY A 208 -2.45 -2.60 -17.41
C GLY A 208 -3.71 -2.01 -18.05
N LYS A 209 -4.83 -1.90 -17.30
CA LYS A 209 -6.04 -1.20 -17.78
C LYS A 209 -5.85 0.30 -17.65
N VAL A 210 -6.24 1.06 -18.65
CA VAL A 210 -6.20 2.52 -18.61
C VAL A 210 -7.26 3.03 -17.62
N ILE A 211 -6.85 3.89 -16.69
CA ILE A 211 -7.69 4.39 -15.59
C ILE A 211 -7.75 5.92 -15.52
N ALA A 212 -6.81 6.61 -16.16
CA ALA A 212 -6.72 8.06 -16.14
C ALA A 212 -5.81 8.56 -17.27
N PHE A 213 -5.68 9.87 -17.38
CA PHE A 213 -4.76 10.54 -18.30
C PHE A 213 -4.06 11.72 -17.64
N SER A 214 -2.87 12.02 -18.16
CA SER A 214 -2.23 13.31 -18.01
C SER A 214 -2.07 13.97 -19.37
N GLY A 215 -2.43 15.23 -19.48
CA GLY A 215 -2.32 16.00 -20.70
C GLY A 215 -1.28 17.12 -20.59
N ARG A 216 -0.20 17.08 -21.39
CA ARG A 216 0.87 18.10 -21.46
C ARG A 216 0.65 19.08 -22.59
N ILE A 217 0.79 20.40 -22.32
CA ILE A 217 0.87 21.39 -23.41
C ILE A 217 2.15 21.18 -24.21
N TRP A 218 2.03 21.32 -25.54
CA TRP A 218 3.15 21.14 -26.47
C TRP A 218 3.39 22.37 -27.36
N GLN A 219 2.39 23.22 -27.48
CA GLN A 219 2.50 24.53 -28.13
C GLN A 219 2.66 25.64 -27.09
N LYS A 220 3.34 26.75 -27.45
CA LYS A 220 3.41 27.93 -26.58
C LYS A 220 2.00 28.53 -26.47
N THR A 221 1.42 28.45 -25.28
CA THR A 221 0.14 29.07 -24.91
C THR A 221 0.40 30.18 -23.89
N ASP A 222 -0.59 31.02 -23.65
CA ASP A 222 -0.53 32.08 -22.65
C ASP A 222 -0.07 31.56 -21.27
N SER A 223 0.69 32.37 -20.57
CA SER A 223 1.45 32.05 -19.35
C SER A 223 0.64 31.52 -18.14
N GLN A 224 -0.68 31.48 -18.22
CA GLN A 224 -1.57 31.05 -17.15
C GLN A 224 -1.99 29.56 -17.23
N THR A 225 -1.67 28.88 -18.32
CA THR A 225 -2.09 27.47 -18.49
C THR A 225 -1.06 26.50 -17.90
N SER A 226 -1.47 25.67 -16.96
CA SER A 226 -0.63 24.64 -16.34
C SER A 226 0.00 23.71 -17.38
N LYS A 227 1.33 23.49 -17.29
CA LYS A 227 2.11 22.61 -18.19
C LYS A 227 1.51 21.21 -18.29
N TYR A 228 1.08 20.64 -17.16
CA TYR A 228 0.39 19.36 -17.07
C TYR A 228 -1.00 19.52 -16.47
N LYS A 229 -1.96 18.75 -16.98
CA LYS A 229 -3.30 18.59 -16.44
C LYS A 229 -3.56 17.10 -16.24
N ASN A 230 -3.79 16.67 -15.00
CA ASN A 230 -4.11 15.29 -14.67
C ASN A 230 -5.63 15.07 -14.56
N SER A 231 -6.11 13.87 -14.81
CA SER A 231 -7.46 13.45 -14.47
C SER A 231 -7.76 13.71 -12.99
N ARG A 232 -9.01 14.02 -12.68
CA ARG A 232 -9.49 13.99 -11.28
C ARG A 232 -9.56 12.56 -10.77
N SER A 233 -9.60 12.36 -9.46
CA SER A 233 -9.88 11.06 -8.87
C SER A 233 -11.29 10.58 -9.25
N THR A 234 -11.42 9.29 -9.50
CA THR A 234 -12.66 8.62 -9.92
C THR A 234 -12.78 7.29 -9.17
N ALA A 235 -13.85 6.53 -9.41
CA ALA A 235 -14.02 5.19 -8.85
C ALA A 235 -12.91 4.19 -9.28
N ILE A 236 -12.21 4.47 -10.41
CA ILE A 236 -11.14 3.62 -10.94
C ILE A 236 -9.74 4.25 -10.84
N PHE A 237 -9.62 5.48 -10.33
CA PHE A 237 -8.35 6.21 -10.25
C PHE A 237 -8.17 6.96 -8.94
N ASN A 238 -7.18 6.57 -8.14
CA ASN A 238 -6.74 7.26 -6.93
C ASN A 238 -5.32 7.80 -7.11
N LYS A 239 -5.16 9.14 -7.14
CA LYS A 239 -3.85 9.80 -7.31
C LYS A 239 -2.84 9.50 -6.22
N SER A 240 -3.29 9.21 -5.01
CA SER A 240 -2.41 8.91 -3.87
C SER A 240 -1.91 7.47 -3.87
N TYR A 241 -2.45 6.61 -4.72
CA TYR A 241 -2.11 5.19 -4.78
C TYR A 241 -1.41 4.81 -6.09
N GLU A 242 -1.87 5.36 -7.22
CA GLU A 242 -1.43 4.94 -8.55
C GLU A 242 -0.13 5.64 -8.96
N LEU A 243 0.80 4.87 -9.51
CA LEU A 243 2.09 5.33 -10.03
C LEU A 243 2.15 5.08 -11.54
N TYR A 244 2.63 6.07 -12.28
CA TYR A 244 2.80 5.94 -13.73
C TYR A 244 3.76 4.80 -14.10
N HIS A 245 3.41 3.99 -15.10
CA HIS A 245 4.19 2.89 -15.66
C HIS A 245 4.38 1.69 -14.70
N MET A 246 3.63 1.61 -13.60
CA MET A 246 3.78 0.57 -12.59
C MET A 246 3.49 -0.84 -13.14
N ASP A 247 2.49 -0.99 -14.01
CA ASP A 247 2.10 -2.28 -14.63
C ASP A 247 3.24 -2.96 -15.40
N ARG A 248 4.16 -2.17 -15.95
CA ARG A 248 5.34 -2.65 -16.69
C ARG A 248 6.57 -2.74 -15.80
N ALA A 249 6.79 -1.72 -14.97
CA ALA A 249 7.91 -1.68 -14.05
C ALA A 249 7.95 -2.91 -13.13
N LYS A 250 6.80 -3.39 -12.63
CA LYS A 250 6.73 -4.58 -11.79
C LYS A 250 7.17 -5.87 -12.51
N LYS A 251 6.95 -5.97 -13.83
CA LYS A 251 7.39 -7.14 -14.62
C LYS A 251 8.91 -7.16 -14.79
N SER A 252 9.52 -5.99 -14.95
CA SER A 252 10.97 -5.83 -15.08
C SER A 252 11.67 -5.85 -13.73
N SER A 253 11.02 -5.39 -12.63
CA SER A 253 11.59 -5.34 -11.28
C SER A 253 11.86 -6.73 -10.69
N GLY A 254 11.13 -7.77 -11.11
CA GLY A 254 11.32 -9.14 -10.65
C GLY A 254 12.73 -9.69 -10.79
N LYS A 255 13.52 -9.19 -11.76
CA LYS A 255 14.93 -9.54 -11.97
C LYS A 255 15.89 -8.69 -11.12
N ALA A 256 15.58 -7.40 -10.92
CA ALA A 256 16.44 -6.43 -10.26
C ALA A 256 16.12 -6.22 -8.77
N SER A 257 14.94 -6.64 -8.30
CA SER A 257 14.42 -6.42 -6.94
C SER A 257 14.41 -4.95 -6.51
N GLU A 258 14.42 -4.01 -7.46
CA GLU A 258 14.42 -2.56 -7.22
C GLU A 258 13.54 -1.82 -8.22
N ILE A 259 13.02 -0.66 -7.82
CA ILE A 259 12.24 0.26 -8.65
C ILE A 259 12.87 1.65 -8.56
N TYR A 260 12.97 2.34 -9.70
CA TYR A 260 13.35 3.75 -9.77
C TYR A 260 12.09 4.61 -9.63
N LEU A 261 12.10 5.51 -8.67
CA LEU A 261 11.01 6.46 -8.44
C LEU A 261 11.43 7.85 -8.91
N MET A 262 10.68 8.39 -9.85
CA MET A 262 10.89 9.66 -10.53
C MET A 262 9.72 10.62 -10.31
N GLU A 263 9.86 11.90 -10.71
CA GLU A 263 8.79 12.88 -10.54
C GLU A 263 7.77 12.84 -11.67
N GLY A 264 8.21 12.77 -12.92
CA GLY A 264 7.39 13.00 -14.09
C GLY A 264 7.37 11.88 -15.12
N PHE A 265 6.43 12.02 -16.04
CA PHE A 265 6.25 11.08 -17.16
C PHE A 265 7.47 11.04 -18.08
N MET A 266 8.06 12.22 -18.36
CA MET A 266 9.18 12.32 -19.29
C MET A 266 10.43 11.68 -18.71
N ASP A 267 10.61 11.71 -17.40
CA ASP A 267 11.75 11.11 -16.70
C ASP A 267 11.71 9.58 -16.79
N VAL A 268 10.50 8.99 -16.61
CA VAL A 268 10.28 7.56 -16.83
C VAL A 268 10.56 7.16 -18.27
N ILE A 269 10.13 7.99 -19.24
CA ILE A 269 10.39 7.74 -20.67
C ILE A 269 11.91 7.88 -20.95
N ALA A 270 12.59 8.86 -20.34
CA ALA A 270 14.02 9.02 -20.45
C ALA A 270 14.78 7.81 -19.88
N ALA A 271 14.37 7.31 -18.71
CA ALA A 271 14.91 6.09 -18.12
C ALA A 271 14.72 4.87 -19.03
N TYR A 272 13.51 4.69 -19.59
CA TYR A 272 13.24 3.63 -20.54
C TYR A 272 14.15 3.71 -21.80
N ARG A 273 14.36 4.91 -22.34
CA ARG A 273 15.27 5.14 -23.47
C ARG A 273 16.74 4.85 -23.14
N ALA A 274 17.10 4.96 -21.85
CA ALA A 274 18.40 4.57 -21.33
C ALA A 274 18.48 3.08 -20.93
N GLY A 275 17.44 2.27 -21.23
CA GLY A 275 17.40 0.84 -20.94
C GLY A 275 16.95 0.48 -19.52
N ILE A 276 16.39 1.42 -18.76
CA ILE A 276 15.86 1.22 -17.41
C ILE A 276 14.33 1.08 -17.50
N GLU A 277 13.83 -0.16 -17.51
CA GLU A 277 12.42 -0.47 -17.71
C GLU A 277 11.59 -0.44 -16.39
N ASN A 278 12.25 -0.49 -15.24
CA ASN A 278 11.65 -0.55 -13.90
C ASN A 278 11.53 0.83 -13.24
N ALA A 279 11.30 1.88 -14.05
CA ALA A 279 11.05 3.24 -13.57
C ALA A 279 9.56 3.55 -13.48
N VAL A 280 9.16 4.28 -12.43
CA VAL A 280 7.80 4.77 -12.15
C VAL A 280 7.82 6.24 -11.75
N ALA A 281 6.67 6.94 -11.83
CA ALA A 281 6.58 8.33 -11.38
C ALA A 281 5.31 8.62 -10.57
N SER A 282 5.41 9.59 -9.64
CA SER A 282 4.32 10.09 -8.80
C SER A 282 3.43 11.14 -9.48
N MET A 283 3.76 11.56 -10.71
CA MET A 283 2.94 12.38 -11.60
C MET A 283 2.63 13.80 -11.08
N GLY A 284 3.61 14.48 -10.51
CA GLY A 284 3.46 15.85 -10.00
C GLY A 284 2.65 15.95 -8.71
N THR A 285 2.53 14.86 -7.98
CA THR A 285 2.08 14.81 -6.58
C THR A 285 3.26 14.43 -5.69
N ALA A 286 3.30 14.95 -4.46
CA ALA A 286 4.25 14.45 -3.48
C ALA A 286 4.04 12.94 -3.25
N LEU A 287 5.11 12.22 -2.95
CA LEU A 287 5.02 10.82 -2.57
C LEU A 287 4.12 10.69 -1.34
N SER A 288 3.08 9.88 -1.43
CA SER A 288 2.14 9.63 -0.35
C SER A 288 2.49 8.34 0.38
N ARG A 289 1.93 8.16 1.57
CA ARG A 289 2.06 6.92 2.33
C ARG A 289 1.47 5.72 1.58
N GLU A 290 0.35 5.91 0.87
CA GLU A 290 -0.27 4.86 0.05
C GLU A 290 0.63 4.44 -1.12
N HIS A 291 1.32 5.39 -1.79
CA HIS A 291 2.34 5.07 -2.78
C HIS A 291 3.46 4.22 -2.19
N VAL A 292 3.95 4.58 -0.99
CA VAL A 292 5.02 3.81 -0.31
C VAL A 292 4.56 2.41 0.05
N GLU A 293 3.35 2.26 0.58
CA GLU A 293 2.79 0.94 0.89
C GLU A 293 2.56 0.09 -0.37
N HIS A 294 2.19 0.72 -1.49
CA HIS A 294 2.09 0.05 -2.79
C HIS A 294 3.47 -0.43 -3.27
N LEU A 295 4.49 0.43 -3.22
CA LEU A 295 5.86 0.10 -3.60
C LEU A 295 6.46 -1.01 -2.73
N LYS A 296 6.24 -1.00 -1.41
CA LYS A 296 6.72 -2.04 -0.48
C LYS A 296 6.22 -3.45 -0.80
N ARG A 297 5.04 -3.57 -1.42
CA ARG A 297 4.49 -4.86 -1.86
C ARG A 297 5.20 -5.40 -3.11
N LEU A 298 5.79 -4.55 -3.91
CA LEU A 298 6.30 -4.88 -5.24
C LEU A 298 7.83 -4.94 -5.32
N THR A 299 8.53 -4.21 -4.45
CA THR A 299 9.99 -4.18 -4.47
C THR A 299 10.59 -4.15 -3.07
N LYS A 300 11.84 -4.61 -2.97
CA LYS A 300 12.61 -4.60 -1.71
C LYS A 300 13.47 -3.34 -1.55
N LYS A 301 13.65 -2.55 -2.62
CA LYS A 301 14.55 -1.42 -2.66
C LYS A 301 14.04 -0.36 -3.63
N LEU A 302 14.18 0.91 -3.26
CA LEU A 302 13.90 2.05 -4.13
C LEU A 302 15.20 2.74 -4.55
N VAL A 303 15.16 3.33 -5.74
CA VAL A 303 16.16 4.27 -6.23
C VAL A 303 15.42 5.58 -6.53
N LEU A 304 15.63 6.60 -5.71
CA LEU A 304 15.04 7.93 -5.91
C LEU A 304 15.84 8.69 -6.96
N VAL A 305 15.15 9.21 -7.95
CA VAL A 305 15.74 10.02 -9.04
C VAL A 305 14.81 11.21 -9.28
N TYR A 306 14.94 12.21 -8.44
CA TYR A 306 14.18 13.46 -8.55
C TYR A 306 15.02 14.54 -9.23
N ASP A 307 14.38 15.64 -9.62
CA ASP A 307 15.02 16.74 -10.31
C ASP A 307 16.22 17.28 -9.53
N GLY A 308 17.27 17.71 -10.21
CA GLY A 308 18.49 18.23 -9.58
C GLY A 308 18.34 19.62 -8.96
N ASP A 309 17.22 20.31 -9.21
CA ASP A 309 16.97 21.66 -8.72
C ASP A 309 16.59 21.68 -7.22
N LYS A 310 16.44 22.87 -6.63
CA LYS A 310 16.06 23.01 -5.21
C LYS A 310 14.71 22.40 -4.87
N ALA A 311 13.77 22.39 -5.82
CA ALA A 311 12.45 21.81 -5.58
C ALA A 311 12.51 20.29 -5.54
N GLY A 312 13.23 19.65 -6.46
CA GLY A 312 13.44 18.20 -6.48
C GLY A 312 14.28 17.71 -5.29
N GLN A 313 15.28 18.50 -4.85
CA GLN A 313 16.02 18.21 -3.62
C GLN A 313 15.10 18.23 -2.38
N ALA A 314 14.22 19.23 -2.27
CA ALA A 314 13.24 19.30 -1.19
C ALA A 314 12.21 18.16 -1.28
N ALA A 315 11.81 17.76 -2.48
CA ALA A 315 10.93 16.61 -2.71
C ALA A 315 11.62 15.29 -2.29
N THR A 316 12.92 15.15 -2.57
CA THR A 316 13.72 14.00 -2.13
C THR A 316 13.73 13.86 -0.60
N LEU A 317 13.95 14.97 0.14
CA LEU A 317 13.91 14.95 1.61
C LEU A 317 12.55 14.48 2.14
N LYS A 318 11.43 15.01 1.59
CA LYS A 318 10.09 14.59 1.97
C LYS A 318 9.82 13.12 1.63
N ALA A 319 10.30 12.66 0.47
CA ALA A 319 10.15 11.27 0.08
C ALA A 319 10.90 10.33 1.02
N LEU A 320 12.08 10.69 1.50
CA LEU A 320 12.84 9.91 2.49
C LEU A 320 12.08 9.76 3.81
N ASP A 321 11.42 10.83 4.27
CA ASP A 321 10.60 10.80 5.49
C ASP A 321 9.40 9.84 5.34
N GLU A 322 8.72 9.84 4.18
CA GLU A 322 7.58 8.96 3.91
C GLU A 322 8.00 7.48 3.70
N ILE A 323 9.15 7.24 3.07
CA ILE A 323 9.66 5.89 2.79
C ILE A 323 10.02 5.14 4.08
N GLY A 324 10.54 5.84 5.08
CA GLY A 324 10.92 5.28 6.37
C GLY A 324 12.00 4.18 6.25
N ASP A 325 11.73 3.01 6.82
CA ASP A 325 12.73 1.92 6.95
C ASP A 325 13.00 1.12 5.65
N MET A 326 12.33 1.43 4.54
CA MET A 326 12.57 0.73 3.27
C MET A 326 13.96 1.07 2.72
N PRO A 327 14.75 0.08 2.27
CA PRO A 327 16.05 0.34 1.65
C PRO A 327 15.92 1.28 0.44
N VAL A 328 16.64 2.38 0.46
CA VAL A 328 16.63 3.39 -0.60
C VAL A 328 18.03 3.83 -0.96
N GLN A 329 18.25 4.12 -2.24
CA GLN A 329 19.42 4.82 -2.77
C GLN A 329 18.93 6.05 -3.55
N ILE A 330 19.80 7.01 -3.73
CA ILE A 330 19.47 8.27 -4.40
C ILE A 330 20.45 8.47 -5.55
N VAL A 331 19.93 8.92 -6.68
CA VAL A 331 20.72 9.45 -7.78
C VAL A 331 20.55 10.98 -7.76
N SER A 332 21.63 11.70 -7.48
CA SER A 332 21.65 13.16 -7.55
C SER A 332 21.84 13.60 -9.00
N MET A 333 20.81 14.22 -9.58
CA MET A 333 20.89 14.76 -10.94
C MET A 333 21.82 15.97 -10.95
N PRO A 334 22.82 16.02 -11.87
CA PRO A 334 23.76 17.13 -11.95
C PRO A 334 23.16 18.35 -12.66
N ASP A 335 23.81 19.50 -12.52
CA ASP A 335 23.53 20.74 -13.25
C ASP A 335 22.08 21.27 -13.10
N ASN A 336 21.36 20.91 -12.03
CA ASN A 336 19.95 21.19 -11.80
C ASN A 336 19.02 20.67 -12.92
N LEU A 337 19.44 19.64 -13.66
CA LEU A 337 18.67 19.04 -14.76
C LEU A 337 17.68 17.99 -14.21
N ASP A 338 16.58 17.78 -14.96
CA ASP A 338 15.77 16.58 -14.82
C ASP A 338 16.35 15.41 -15.66
N PRO A 339 15.91 14.15 -15.45
CA PRO A 339 16.40 13.00 -16.22
C PRO A 339 16.19 13.12 -17.74
N ASP A 340 15.09 13.74 -18.21
CA ASP A 340 14.83 13.96 -19.63
C ASP A 340 15.78 15.01 -20.22
N GLU A 341 16.02 16.11 -19.52
CA GLU A 341 16.98 17.15 -19.93
C GLU A 341 18.41 16.60 -19.96
N TYR A 342 18.77 15.80 -18.95
CA TYR A 342 20.08 15.14 -18.90
C TYR A 342 20.30 14.18 -20.08
N LEU A 343 19.27 13.36 -20.40
CA LEU A 343 19.30 12.48 -21.56
C LEU A 343 19.48 13.24 -22.87
N GLN A 344 18.78 14.37 -23.04
CA GLN A 344 18.88 15.21 -24.24
C GLN A 344 20.27 15.82 -24.41
N LYS A 345 20.93 16.18 -23.30
CA LYS A 345 22.26 16.80 -23.30
C LYS A 345 23.40 15.79 -23.47
N ASN A 346 23.33 14.64 -22.81
CA ASN A 346 24.46 13.71 -22.66
C ASN A 346 24.23 12.34 -23.36
N GLY A 347 23.01 12.02 -23.71
CA GLY A 347 22.66 10.76 -24.36
C GLY A 347 22.27 9.63 -23.41
N PRO A 348 21.77 8.49 -23.98
CA PRO A 348 21.21 7.40 -23.19
C PRO A 348 22.25 6.60 -22.41
N GLU A 349 23.49 6.46 -22.92
CA GLU A 349 24.54 5.71 -22.23
C GLU A 349 25.00 6.41 -20.95
N ASP A 350 25.15 7.75 -21.00
CA ASP A 350 25.54 8.56 -19.84
C ASP A 350 24.43 8.59 -18.78
N LEU A 351 23.15 8.67 -19.21
CA LEU A 351 22.03 8.57 -18.28
C LEU A 351 21.98 7.18 -17.62
N ALA A 352 22.16 6.10 -18.39
CA ALA A 352 22.20 4.75 -17.84
C ALA A 352 23.34 4.58 -16.83
N TYR A 353 24.53 5.15 -17.13
CA TYR A 353 25.67 5.15 -16.20
C TYR A 353 25.31 5.91 -14.91
N LEU A 354 24.78 7.12 -15.03
CA LEU A 354 24.35 7.94 -13.90
C LEU A 354 23.34 7.18 -13.02
N LEU A 355 22.28 6.62 -13.60
CA LEU A 355 21.24 5.90 -12.88
C LEU A 355 21.73 4.63 -12.18
N THR A 356 22.77 3.97 -12.72
CA THR A 356 23.20 2.67 -12.21
C THR A 356 24.49 2.73 -11.36
N LYS A 357 25.37 3.71 -11.58
CA LYS A 357 26.73 3.73 -11.01
C LYS A 357 26.98 4.86 -10.00
N THR A 358 26.20 5.94 -10.01
CA THR A 358 26.47 7.11 -9.15
C THR A 358 25.48 7.24 -7.99
N ARG A 359 24.99 6.12 -7.51
CA ARG A 359 24.02 6.07 -6.42
C ARG A 359 24.68 6.34 -5.08
N ILE A 360 24.05 7.18 -4.29
CA ILE A 360 24.47 7.51 -2.93
C ILE A 360 23.44 7.03 -1.90
N SER A 361 23.86 6.93 -0.65
CA SER A 361 22.98 6.63 0.47
C SER A 361 22.18 7.86 0.91
N PRO A 362 21.07 7.69 1.67
CA PRO A 362 20.37 8.82 2.30
C PRO A 362 21.29 9.70 3.17
N ILE A 363 22.21 9.09 3.92
CA ILE A 363 23.13 9.83 4.80
C ILE A 363 24.07 10.69 3.98
N GLU A 364 24.65 10.17 2.89
CA GLU A 364 25.46 10.96 1.96
C GLU A 364 24.66 12.11 1.35
N PHE A 365 23.41 11.86 0.96
CA PHE A 365 22.51 12.90 0.45
C PHE A 365 22.26 13.99 1.49
N TYR A 366 21.99 13.62 2.76
CA TYR A 366 21.83 14.59 3.86
C TYR A 366 23.11 15.39 4.09
N ILE A 367 24.30 14.76 4.03
CA ILE A 367 25.57 15.45 4.15
C ILE A 367 25.71 16.51 3.05
N HIS A 368 25.45 16.15 1.79
CA HIS A 368 25.52 17.10 0.67
C HIS A 368 24.49 18.22 0.78
N GLN A 369 23.27 17.90 1.18
CA GLN A 369 22.16 18.84 1.22
C GLN A 369 22.26 19.86 2.36
N TYR A 370 22.80 19.47 3.52
CA TYR A 370 22.91 20.34 4.69
C TYR A 370 24.27 20.98 4.88
N LYS A 371 25.20 20.67 3.98
CA LYS A 371 26.53 21.30 4.01
C LYS A 371 26.40 22.84 3.97
N PRO A 372 27.04 23.57 4.96
CA PRO A 372 26.96 25.03 4.99
C PRO A 372 27.63 25.64 3.76
N GLU A 373 26.98 26.65 3.16
CA GLU A 373 27.53 27.40 2.03
C GLU A 373 28.83 28.11 2.42
N ASN A 374 28.91 28.65 3.66
CA ASN A 374 30.11 29.24 4.22
C ASN A 374 30.85 28.22 5.10
N SER A 375 31.85 27.59 4.52
CA SER A 375 32.69 26.60 5.21
C SER A 375 33.58 27.17 6.33
N GLU A 376 33.71 28.51 6.48
CA GLU A 376 34.47 29.15 7.55
C GLU A 376 33.63 29.47 8.79
N ASN A 377 32.31 29.42 8.69
CA ASN A 377 31.39 29.67 9.81
C ASN A 377 31.35 28.47 10.77
N LEU A 378 32.09 28.57 11.88
CA LEU A 378 32.19 27.50 12.87
C LEU A 378 30.82 27.08 13.46
N GLN A 379 29.94 28.06 13.74
CA GLN A 379 28.62 27.75 14.29
C GLN A 379 27.76 26.93 13.30
N ALA A 380 27.79 27.29 12.02
CA ALA A 380 27.07 26.54 10.98
C ALA A 380 27.65 25.13 10.79
N GLN A 381 28.99 24.95 10.96
CA GLN A 381 29.58 23.62 10.94
C GLN A 381 29.15 22.77 12.14
N ILE A 382 29.04 23.36 13.34
CA ILE A 382 28.56 22.66 14.55
C ILE A 382 27.11 22.20 14.36
N GLU A 383 26.22 23.10 13.96
CA GLU A 383 24.81 22.78 13.69
C GLU A 383 24.64 21.67 12.62
N PHE A 384 25.49 21.70 11.61
CA PHE A 384 25.53 20.67 10.58
C PHE A 384 25.94 19.31 11.15
N ILE A 385 27.02 19.25 11.97
CA ILE A 385 27.45 18.01 12.61
C ILE A 385 26.36 17.47 13.55
N GLU A 386 25.77 18.33 14.39
CA GLU A 386 24.69 17.97 15.32
C GLU A 386 23.46 17.41 14.59
N LYS A 387 23.19 17.87 13.37
CA LYS A 387 22.10 17.39 12.54
C LYS A 387 22.40 16.02 11.91
N ILE A 388 23.65 15.78 11.48
CA ILE A 388 24.05 14.55 10.78
C ILE A 388 24.42 13.42 11.74
N ALA A 389 25.07 13.72 12.87
CA ALA A 389 25.56 12.70 13.81
C ALA A 389 24.45 11.71 14.27
N PRO A 390 23.23 12.12 14.61
CA PRO A 390 22.15 11.20 14.97
C PRO A 390 21.75 10.25 13.82
N LEU A 391 21.83 10.70 12.57
CA LEU A 391 21.53 9.88 11.39
C LEU A 391 22.60 8.80 11.18
N ILE A 392 23.87 9.15 11.36
CA ILE A 392 24.99 8.19 11.31
C ILE A 392 24.82 7.11 12.38
N VAL A 393 24.40 7.47 13.60
CA VAL A 393 24.17 6.50 14.69
C VAL A 393 23.04 5.50 14.39
N GLN A 394 22.06 5.87 13.57
CA GLN A 394 20.97 4.97 13.16
C GLN A 394 21.42 3.90 12.16
N GLU A 395 22.53 4.11 11.45
CA GLU A 395 23.07 3.12 10.52
C GLU A 395 23.53 1.86 11.28
N LYS A 396 23.16 0.69 10.75
CA LYS A 396 23.42 -0.60 11.42
C LYS A 396 24.89 -1.05 11.27
N SER A 397 25.53 -0.68 10.18
CA SER A 397 26.89 -1.07 9.84
C SER A 397 27.90 -0.10 10.44
N ILE A 398 28.73 -0.57 11.35
CA ILE A 398 29.83 0.23 11.91
C ILE A 398 30.81 0.71 10.81
N THR A 399 31.06 -0.14 9.82
CA THR A 399 31.91 0.22 8.68
C THR A 399 31.31 1.37 7.88
N ALA A 400 30.00 1.34 7.64
CA ALA A 400 29.30 2.42 6.97
C ALA A 400 29.31 3.71 7.82
N GLN A 401 29.06 3.60 9.14
CA GLN A 401 29.18 4.75 10.04
C GLN A 401 30.56 5.43 9.95
N ASN A 402 31.64 4.64 9.98
CA ASN A 402 32.99 5.18 9.86
C ASN A 402 33.22 5.87 8.51
N SER A 403 32.69 5.29 7.42
CA SER A 403 32.76 5.92 6.10
C SER A 403 32.03 7.26 6.06
N TYR A 404 30.83 7.34 6.66
CA TYR A 404 30.09 8.61 6.74
C TYR A 404 30.75 9.65 7.62
N ILE A 405 31.44 9.25 8.70
CA ILE A 405 32.26 10.17 9.52
C ILE A 405 33.39 10.74 8.67
N HIS A 406 34.05 9.93 7.83
CA HIS A 406 35.08 10.44 6.90
C HIS A 406 34.48 11.43 5.90
N ILE A 407 33.39 11.09 5.24
CA ILE A 407 32.71 11.98 4.28
C ILE A 407 32.30 13.30 4.95
N LEU A 408 31.80 13.25 6.19
CA LEU A 408 31.43 14.44 6.95
C LEU A 408 32.65 15.28 7.30
N ALA A 409 33.76 14.67 7.75
CA ALA A 409 35.01 15.36 8.06
C ALA A 409 35.60 16.03 6.81
N ASP A 410 35.68 15.33 5.69
CA ASP A 410 36.19 15.86 4.42
C ASP A 410 35.33 17.03 3.88
N SER A 411 34.07 17.14 4.32
CA SER A 411 33.16 18.23 3.93
C SER A 411 33.36 19.51 4.75
N LEU A 412 34.11 19.47 5.86
CA LEU A 412 34.31 20.54 6.84
C LEU A 412 35.75 21.07 6.87
N ALA A 413 35.93 22.36 7.19
CA ALA A 413 37.22 22.97 7.26
C ALA A 413 37.85 22.94 8.68
N SER A 414 37.00 22.89 9.72
CA SER A 414 37.43 23.12 11.11
C SER A 414 37.41 21.88 12.00
N PHE A 415 36.89 20.74 11.49
CA PHE A 415 36.74 19.51 12.25
C PHE A 415 37.44 18.34 11.55
N ASP A 416 38.21 17.58 12.30
CA ASP A 416 38.81 16.34 11.83
C ASP A 416 37.95 15.11 12.15
N TYR A 417 38.37 13.95 11.63
CA TYR A 417 37.70 12.67 11.84
C TYR A 417 37.53 12.36 13.35
N ALA A 418 38.55 12.56 14.16
CA ALA A 418 38.54 12.18 15.58
C ALA A 418 37.53 13.02 16.38
N GLN A 419 37.42 14.30 16.07
CA GLN A 419 36.46 15.21 16.71
C GLN A 419 35.02 14.83 16.35
N ILE A 420 34.76 14.51 15.07
CA ILE A 420 33.41 14.09 14.62
C ILE A 420 33.06 12.72 15.17
N GLU A 421 34.01 11.79 15.20
CA GLU A 421 33.81 10.46 15.82
C GLU A 421 33.45 10.59 17.29
N GLN A 422 34.07 11.51 18.02
CA GLN A 422 33.71 11.78 19.41
C GLN A 422 32.26 12.25 19.52
N ILE A 423 31.82 13.21 18.71
CA ILE A 423 30.43 13.72 18.71
C ILE A 423 29.42 12.62 18.36
N VAL A 424 29.73 11.78 17.36
CA VAL A 424 28.92 10.62 17.00
C VAL A 424 28.84 9.61 18.16
N ASN A 425 29.94 9.38 18.88
CA ASN A 425 29.97 8.53 20.06
C ASN A 425 29.15 9.10 21.22
N GLU A 426 29.18 10.41 21.45
CA GLU A 426 28.34 11.11 22.42
C GLU A 426 26.84 10.96 22.06
N SER A 427 26.49 11.16 20.77
CA SER A 427 25.15 10.93 20.26
C SER A 427 24.69 9.48 20.44
N ARG A 428 25.60 8.51 20.25
CA ARG A 428 25.35 7.07 20.50
C ARG A 428 25.10 6.78 21.97
N GLN A 429 25.83 7.44 22.89
CA GLN A 429 25.61 7.31 24.33
C GLN A 429 24.27 7.95 24.75
N ALA A 430 23.94 9.15 24.24
CA ALA A 430 22.67 9.82 24.50
C ALA A 430 21.48 8.98 24.02
N GLN A 431 21.56 8.37 22.84
CA GLN A 431 20.51 7.43 22.37
C GLN A 431 20.39 6.18 23.24
N ARG A 432 21.49 5.65 23.77
CA ARG A 432 21.47 4.53 24.73
C ARG A 432 20.87 4.93 26.05
N GLN A 433 21.19 6.12 26.57
CA GLN A 433 20.61 6.65 27.81
C GLN A 433 19.12 6.93 27.67
N ASN A 434 18.67 7.55 26.59
CA ASN A 434 17.24 7.76 26.31
C ASN A 434 16.49 6.43 26.15
N ARG A 435 17.13 5.39 25.60
CA ARG A 435 16.57 4.03 25.61
C ARG A 435 16.54 3.42 27.01
N MET A 436 17.51 3.71 27.87
CA MET A 436 17.55 3.21 29.25
C MET A 436 16.60 3.97 30.20
N GLU A 437 16.45 5.28 30.04
CA GLU A 437 15.47 6.07 30.80
C GLU A 437 14.02 5.79 30.41
N GLY A 438 13.78 5.35 29.16
CA GLY A 438 12.51 4.72 28.74
C GLY A 438 12.31 3.29 29.25
N ILE A 439 13.35 2.66 29.84
CA ILE A 439 13.31 1.28 30.34
C ILE A 439 13.47 1.28 31.87
N SER A 440 12.48 1.83 32.58
CA SER A 440 12.26 1.46 33.98
C SER A 440 11.13 0.44 34.10
N ARG A 441 11.31 -0.72 33.46
CA ARG A 441 10.72 -2.04 33.77
C ARG A 441 11.46 -3.08 32.92
N PRO A 442 11.77 -4.30 33.43
CA PRO A 442 12.42 -5.32 32.63
C PRO A 442 11.51 -5.69 31.46
N THR A 443 11.89 -5.24 30.26
CA THR A 443 11.20 -5.61 29.04
C THR A 443 11.56 -7.06 28.75
N GLN A 444 10.62 -7.94 28.96
CA GLN A 444 10.61 -9.23 28.26
C GLN A 444 10.89 -8.95 26.79
N ILE A 445 11.74 -9.77 26.19
CA ILE A 445 12.06 -9.75 24.75
C ILE A 445 10.73 -9.73 24.00
N THR A 446 10.29 -8.53 23.59
CA THR A 446 9.13 -8.41 22.73
C THR A 446 9.56 -8.79 21.32
N MET A 447 9.10 -9.93 20.89
CA MET A 447 8.99 -10.30 19.48
C MET A 447 8.30 -9.16 18.70
N PRO A 448 8.56 -8.98 17.38
CA PRO A 448 7.96 -7.92 16.60
C PRO A 448 6.44 -7.95 16.78
N VAL A 449 5.88 -6.80 17.14
CA VAL A 449 4.45 -6.65 17.43
C VAL A 449 3.68 -6.88 16.13
N THR A 450 3.29 -8.12 15.89
CA THR A 450 2.02 -8.39 15.22
C THR A 450 0.96 -7.53 15.92
N LYS A 451 0.06 -6.90 15.19
CA LYS A 451 -1.10 -6.21 15.76
C LYS A 451 -1.77 -7.21 16.72
N GLN A 452 -1.37 -7.18 17.99
CA GLN A 452 -2.00 -8.04 19.00
C GLN A 452 -3.45 -7.58 19.09
N LEU A 453 -4.35 -8.51 18.89
CA LEU A 453 -5.77 -8.32 19.20
C LEU A 453 -5.88 -7.64 20.56
N SER A 454 -6.68 -6.60 20.67
CA SER A 454 -6.94 -5.95 21.97
C SER A 454 -7.40 -7.02 22.98
N ALA A 455 -7.22 -6.77 24.27
CA ALA A 455 -7.70 -7.70 25.29
C ALA A 455 -9.19 -7.99 25.14
N ILE A 456 -9.97 -6.99 24.70
CA ILE A 456 -11.41 -7.11 24.39
C ILE A 456 -11.60 -8.08 23.22
N MET A 457 -10.95 -7.84 22.08
CA MET A 457 -11.11 -8.69 20.89
C MET A 457 -10.71 -10.15 21.15
N ARG A 458 -9.67 -10.39 21.97
CA ARG A 458 -9.26 -11.77 22.33
C ARG A 458 -10.33 -12.46 23.18
N ALA A 459 -10.86 -11.77 24.19
CA ALA A 459 -11.92 -12.32 25.03
C ALA A 459 -13.20 -12.55 24.23
N GLU A 460 -13.54 -11.65 23.33
CA GLU A 460 -14.71 -11.75 22.46
C GLU A 460 -14.57 -12.88 21.43
N ALA A 461 -13.40 -13.02 20.79
CA ALA A 461 -13.14 -14.13 19.89
C ALA A 461 -13.23 -15.50 20.60
N HIS A 462 -12.76 -15.57 21.86
CA HIS A 462 -12.90 -16.75 22.70
C HIS A 462 -14.36 -17.10 23.00
N LEU A 463 -15.16 -16.12 23.43
CA LEU A 463 -16.60 -16.31 23.66
C LEU A 463 -17.32 -16.78 22.41
N LEU A 464 -17.07 -16.13 21.28
CA LEU A 464 -17.71 -16.46 20.00
C LEU A 464 -17.30 -17.86 19.51
N TYR A 465 -16.04 -18.26 19.71
CA TYR A 465 -15.59 -19.62 19.44
C TYR A 465 -16.39 -20.66 20.23
N ARG A 466 -16.60 -20.44 21.54
CA ARG A 466 -17.37 -21.36 22.38
C ARG A 466 -18.86 -21.38 22.03
N MET A 467 -19.41 -20.25 21.58
CA MET A 467 -20.79 -20.19 21.05
C MET A 467 -20.94 -20.96 19.75
N MET A 468 -19.92 -20.95 18.90
CA MET A 468 -19.89 -21.72 17.65
C MET A 468 -19.79 -23.25 17.92
N GLU A 469 -18.96 -23.66 18.88
CA GLU A 469 -18.76 -25.07 19.25
C GLU A 469 -19.97 -25.66 19.99
N SER A 470 -20.73 -24.83 20.73
CA SER A 470 -21.82 -25.30 21.58
C SER A 470 -23.11 -24.48 21.39
N PRO A 471 -24.14 -25.05 20.75
CA PRO A 471 -25.45 -24.40 20.64
C PRO A 471 -26.09 -24.03 21.99
N LEU A 472 -25.75 -24.75 23.07
CA LEU A 472 -26.22 -24.44 24.40
C LEU A 472 -25.63 -23.13 24.90
N VAL A 473 -24.35 -22.92 24.69
CA VAL A 473 -23.66 -21.65 25.05
C VAL A 473 -24.25 -20.50 24.24
N LEU A 474 -24.43 -20.66 22.93
CA LEU A 474 -25.03 -19.65 22.07
C LEU A 474 -26.43 -19.25 22.56
N ASN A 475 -27.28 -20.22 22.88
CA ASN A 475 -28.64 -19.97 23.37
C ASN A 475 -28.64 -19.30 24.76
N ASP A 476 -27.75 -19.67 25.67
CA ASP A 476 -27.62 -19.01 26.98
C ASP A 476 -27.32 -17.52 26.83
N TYR A 477 -26.37 -17.16 25.98
CA TYR A 477 -26.06 -15.75 25.71
C TYR A 477 -27.17 -14.99 24.98
N ARG A 478 -27.92 -15.64 24.10
CA ARG A 478 -29.07 -15.02 23.42
C ARG A 478 -30.27 -14.73 24.32
N LEU A 479 -30.39 -15.44 25.43
CA LEU A 479 -31.40 -15.20 26.46
C LEU A 479 -31.06 -14.02 27.38
N ARG A 480 -29.83 -13.51 27.33
CA ARG A 480 -29.39 -12.36 28.11
C ARG A 480 -29.72 -11.07 27.35
N GLU A 481 -30.70 -10.30 27.80
CA GLU A 481 -31.19 -9.09 27.13
C GLU A 481 -30.10 -8.00 26.95
N ASP A 482 -29.08 -7.96 27.82
CA ASP A 482 -28.05 -6.92 27.81
C ASP A 482 -26.71 -7.39 27.21
N PHE A 483 -26.62 -8.57 26.59
CA PHE A 483 -25.36 -9.05 26.01
C PHE A 483 -25.21 -8.61 24.55
N ALA A 484 -24.12 -7.88 24.28
CA ALA A 484 -23.67 -7.54 22.93
C ALA A 484 -22.14 -7.56 22.87
N PHE A 485 -21.60 -7.82 21.70
CA PHE A 485 -20.16 -7.67 21.44
C PHE A 485 -19.79 -6.21 21.21
N ASP A 486 -18.65 -5.75 21.74
CA ASP A 486 -18.13 -4.40 21.54
C ASP A 486 -17.46 -4.27 20.16
N THR A 487 -16.91 -5.37 19.64
CA THR A 487 -16.32 -5.45 18.29
C THR A 487 -17.43 -5.62 17.26
N PRO A 488 -17.64 -4.65 16.33
CA PRO A 488 -18.75 -4.68 15.38
C PRO A 488 -18.79 -5.95 14.52
N GLU A 489 -17.64 -6.42 14.06
CA GLU A 489 -17.51 -7.61 13.22
C GLU A 489 -17.92 -8.88 13.98
N PHE A 490 -17.60 -8.96 15.27
CA PHE A 490 -18.01 -10.09 16.11
C PHE A 490 -19.50 -10.03 16.44
N GLN A 491 -20.08 -8.84 16.55
CA GLN A 491 -21.54 -8.69 16.71
C GLN A 491 -22.29 -9.21 15.48
N VAL A 492 -21.83 -8.88 14.26
CA VAL A 492 -22.40 -9.40 13.03
C VAL A 492 -22.31 -10.93 12.97
N LEU A 493 -21.15 -11.50 13.33
CA LEU A 493 -20.98 -12.96 13.37
C LEU A 493 -21.88 -13.64 14.41
N TYR A 494 -22.09 -13.01 15.57
CA TYR A 494 -23.00 -13.50 16.61
C TYR A 494 -24.45 -13.52 16.14
N ASP A 495 -24.89 -12.47 15.44
CA ASP A 495 -26.23 -12.38 14.88
C ASP A 495 -26.45 -13.44 13.79
N LEU A 496 -25.44 -13.64 12.92
CA LEU A 496 -25.47 -14.67 11.88
C LEU A 496 -25.48 -16.09 12.48
N LEU A 497 -24.65 -16.36 13.48
CA LEU A 497 -24.67 -17.65 14.21
C LEU A 497 -26.05 -17.90 14.84
N GLY A 498 -26.66 -16.86 15.37
CA GLY A 498 -28.00 -16.92 15.92
C GLY A 498 -29.09 -17.24 14.90
N GLN A 499 -28.90 -16.83 13.65
CA GLN A 499 -29.84 -17.05 12.56
C GLN A 499 -29.67 -18.43 11.89
N TYR A 500 -28.43 -18.86 11.69
CA TYR A 500 -28.10 -20.05 10.90
C TYR A 500 -27.64 -21.25 11.75
N GLY A 501 -27.32 -21.05 13.02
CA GLY A 501 -26.77 -22.06 13.93
C GLY A 501 -25.33 -22.45 13.63
N ASN A 502 -25.00 -22.60 12.37
CA ASN A 502 -23.64 -22.73 11.84
C ASN A 502 -23.53 -21.84 10.60
N LEU A 503 -22.41 -21.19 10.37
CA LEU A 503 -22.22 -20.24 9.28
C LEU A 503 -21.86 -20.99 7.99
N PRO A 504 -22.77 -21.03 6.98
CA PRO A 504 -22.44 -21.57 5.68
C PRO A 504 -21.42 -20.66 4.96
N PRO A 505 -20.47 -21.23 4.20
CA PRO A 505 -19.46 -20.46 3.46
C PRO A 505 -20.06 -19.39 2.54
N GLU A 506 -21.27 -19.63 2.01
CA GLU A 506 -21.99 -18.72 1.12
C GLU A 506 -22.44 -17.45 1.85
N VAL A 507 -22.95 -17.59 3.07
CA VAL A 507 -23.38 -16.47 3.91
C VAL A 507 -22.17 -15.63 4.35
N LEU A 508 -21.04 -16.28 4.60
CA LEU A 508 -19.80 -15.60 4.94
C LEU A 508 -19.23 -14.82 3.74
N ALA A 509 -19.28 -15.40 2.54
CA ALA A 509 -18.80 -14.75 1.31
C ALA A 509 -19.63 -13.52 0.89
N GLU A 510 -20.85 -13.36 1.41
CA GLU A 510 -21.70 -12.17 1.21
C GLU A 510 -21.36 -11.04 2.19
N GLN A 511 -20.52 -11.30 3.21
CA GLN A 511 -20.13 -10.31 4.21
C GLN A 511 -18.96 -9.45 3.75
N THR A 512 -18.64 -8.38 4.52
CA THR A 512 -17.46 -7.55 4.26
C THR A 512 -16.17 -8.32 4.57
N GLU A 513 -15.07 -7.90 3.96
CA GLU A 513 -13.75 -8.50 4.17
C GLU A 513 -13.31 -8.48 5.65
N GLU A 514 -13.75 -7.45 6.42
CA GLU A 514 -13.50 -7.34 7.85
C GLU A 514 -14.22 -8.43 8.65
N VAL A 515 -15.49 -8.72 8.32
CA VAL A 515 -16.30 -9.77 8.98
C VAL A 515 -15.75 -11.15 8.62
N GLU A 516 -15.39 -11.38 7.36
CA GLU A 516 -14.75 -12.62 6.92
C GLU A 516 -13.42 -12.85 7.67
N ARG A 517 -12.60 -11.82 7.78
CA ARG A 517 -11.34 -11.87 8.54
C ARG A 517 -11.56 -12.15 10.02
N ALA A 518 -12.57 -11.53 10.64
CA ALA A 518 -12.95 -11.75 12.02
C ALA A 518 -13.41 -13.21 12.26
N TRP A 519 -14.14 -13.80 11.32
CA TRP A 519 -14.53 -15.20 11.39
C TRP A 519 -13.33 -16.14 11.45
N TYR A 520 -12.34 -15.95 10.57
CA TYR A 520 -11.13 -16.77 10.59
C TYR A 520 -10.27 -16.55 11.84
N GLN A 521 -10.32 -15.34 12.45
CA GLN A 521 -9.69 -15.09 13.75
C GLN A 521 -10.35 -15.88 14.88
N VAL A 522 -11.67 -16.05 14.84
CA VAL A 522 -12.41 -16.90 15.79
C VAL A 522 -12.02 -18.35 15.60
N LEU A 523 -12.00 -18.85 14.37
CA LEU A 523 -11.61 -20.23 14.05
C LEU A 523 -10.16 -20.57 14.45
N ALA A 524 -9.26 -19.58 14.43
CA ALA A 524 -7.85 -19.74 14.76
C ALA A 524 -7.56 -19.82 16.28
N GLN A 525 -8.60 -19.73 17.15
CA GLN A 525 -8.42 -19.90 18.59
C GLN A 525 -7.95 -21.32 18.91
N ASP A 526 -6.81 -21.45 19.61
CA ASP A 526 -6.28 -22.73 20.08
C ASP A 526 -6.76 -22.98 21.52
N LEU A 527 -7.99 -23.45 21.64
CA LEU A 527 -8.64 -23.72 22.93
C LEU A 527 -8.77 -25.23 23.16
N PRO A 528 -8.72 -25.69 24.44
CA PRO A 528 -8.98 -27.07 24.78
C PRO A 528 -10.35 -27.55 24.25
N ALA A 529 -10.45 -28.81 23.81
CA ALA A 529 -11.71 -29.36 23.31
C ALA A 529 -12.82 -29.40 24.38
N GLU A 530 -12.43 -29.66 25.65
CA GLU A 530 -13.37 -29.60 26.78
C GLU A 530 -13.34 -28.24 27.45
N MET A 531 -14.52 -27.62 27.57
CA MET A 531 -14.71 -26.35 28.23
C MET A 531 -14.75 -26.56 29.76
N SER A 532 -13.97 -25.79 30.51
CA SER A 532 -14.04 -25.84 31.97
C SER A 532 -15.30 -25.10 32.48
N PRO A 533 -15.89 -25.53 33.62
CA PRO A 533 -17.10 -24.88 34.16
C PRO A 533 -16.95 -23.39 34.49
N GLN A 534 -15.72 -22.90 34.67
CA GLN A 534 -15.42 -21.51 35.05
C GLN A 534 -14.92 -20.67 33.88
N GLU A 535 -14.59 -21.29 32.73
CA GLU A 535 -13.94 -20.65 31.58
C GLU A 535 -14.71 -19.42 31.07
N LEU A 536 -16.00 -19.56 30.79
CA LEU A 536 -16.81 -18.46 30.27
C LEU A 536 -16.88 -17.27 31.24
N SER A 537 -17.02 -17.55 32.53
CA SER A 537 -17.04 -16.54 33.60
C SER A 537 -15.72 -15.77 33.69
N GLU A 538 -14.57 -16.47 33.58
CA GLU A 538 -13.25 -15.86 33.60
C GLU A 538 -13.00 -14.99 32.36
N VAL A 539 -13.45 -15.45 31.19
CA VAL A 539 -13.35 -14.72 29.92
C VAL A 539 -14.24 -13.47 29.96
N GLU A 540 -15.47 -13.57 30.47
CA GLU A 540 -16.35 -12.41 30.67
C GLU A 540 -15.75 -11.39 31.65
N MET A 541 -15.20 -11.83 32.77
CA MET A 541 -14.52 -10.93 33.71
C MET A 541 -13.34 -10.21 33.02
N THR A 542 -12.56 -10.92 32.23
CA THR A 542 -11.44 -10.35 31.49
C THR A 542 -11.93 -9.31 30.47
N ARG A 543 -13.00 -9.63 29.72
CA ARG A 543 -13.66 -8.71 28.79
C ARG A 543 -14.15 -7.44 29.49
N ASN A 544 -14.94 -7.61 30.55
CA ASN A 544 -15.53 -6.50 31.28
C ASN A 544 -14.48 -5.58 31.92
N LYS A 545 -13.40 -6.14 32.47
CA LYS A 545 -12.26 -5.39 32.97
C LYS A 545 -11.55 -4.60 31.87
N ALA A 546 -11.42 -5.18 30.67
CA ALA A 546 -10.79 -4.51 29.53
C ALA A 546 -11.67 -3.38 28.98
N LEU A 547 -12.98 -3.56 28.88
CA LEU A 547 -13.97 -2.53 28.49
C LEU A 547 -13.94 -1.35 29.47
N LEU A 548 -13.95 -1.64 30.76
CA LEU A 548 -13.91 -0.62 31.79
C LEU A 548 -12.60 0.18 31.76
N ASN A 549 -11.47 -0.47 31.49
CA ASN A 549 -10.19 0.21 31.30
C ASN A 549 -10.19 1.12 30.07
N GLN A 550 -10.81 0.69 28.98
CA GLN A 550 -10.97 1.49 27.75
C GLN A 550 -11.83 2.73 28.02
N ASP A 551 -12.97 2.57 28.69
CA ASP A 551 -13.84 3.68 29.11
C ASP A 551 -13.11 4.65 30.01
N ASN A 552 -12.37 4.16 31.00
CA ASN A 552 -11.56 5.00 31.89
C ASN A 552 -10.50 5.81 31.13
N MET A 553 -9.86 5.22 30.10
CA MET A 553 -8.92 5.95 29.26
C MET A 553 -9.62 7.02 28.41
N ARG A 554 -10.81 6.73 27.88
CA ARG A 554 -11.63 7.67 27.11
C ARG A 554 -12.08 8.86 27.95
N ILE A 555 -12.51 8.60 29.17
CA ILE A 555 -12.90 9.66 30.15
C ILE A 555 -11.67 10.52 30.50
N LYS A 556 -10.51 9.91 30.80
CA LYS A 556 -9.27 10.64 31.06
C LYS A 556 -8.88 11.56 29.92
N LYS A 557 -9.02 11.10 28.69
CA LYS A 557 -8.72 11.91 27.50
C LYS A 557 -9.66 13.09 27.37
N LYS A 558 -10.96 12.90 27.60
CA LYS A 558 -11.95 14.00 27.64
C LYS A 558 -11.65 15.03 28.73
N VAL A 559 -11.28 14.58 29.94
CA VAL A 559 -10.86 15.48 31.03
C VAL A 559 -9.64 16.32 30.60
N GLN A 560 -8.65 15.71 29.94
CA GLN A 560 -7.49 16.45 29.46
C GLN A 560 -7.87 17.46 28.37
N GLU A 561 -8.70 17.06 27.39
CA GLU A 561 -9.18 17.93 26.33
C GLU A 561 -9.98 19.12 26.88
N ALA A 562 -10.93 18.88 27.81
CA ALA A 562 -11.71 19.93 28.46
C ALA A 562 -10.81 20.88 29.30
N SER A 563 -9.82 20.35 29.99
CA SER A 563 -8.85 21.14 30.77
C SER A 563 -7.98 22.03 29.86
N HIS A 564 -7.60 21.55 28.66
CA HIS A 564 -6.82 22.33 27.70
C HIS A 564 -7.62 23.48 27.07
N VAL A 565 -8.93 23.31 26.92
CA VAL A 565 -9.83 24.34 26.35
C VAL A 565 -10.33 25.30 27.44
N GLY A 566 -10.03 25.03 28.74
CA GLY A 566 -10.48 25.84 29.87
C GLY A 566 -11.94 25.61 30.30
N ASP A 567 -12.55 24.53 29.80
CA ASP A 567 -13.91 24.11 30.18
C ASP A 567 -13.87 23.31 31.49
N THR A 568 -13.90 24.06 32.61
CA THR A 568 -13.79 23.49 33.94
C THR A 568 -15.01 22.66 34.34
N ASP A 569 -16.21 23.01 33.86
CA ASP A 569 -17.45 22.32 34.22
C ASP A 569 -17.50 20.91 33.62
N THR A 570 -17.21 20.77 32.34
CA THR A 570 -17.10 19.47 31.65
C THR A 570 -15.96 18.62 32.25
N ALA A 571 -14.83 19.23 32.60
CA ALA A 571 -13.71 18.51 33.21
C ALA A 571 -14.09 17.93 34.60
N ILE A 572 -14.83 18.67 35.41
CA ILE A 572 -15.29 18.22 36.75
C ILE A 572 -16.31 17.08 36.58
N GLU A 573 -17.31 17.23 35.71
CA GLU A 573 -18.34 16.21 35.47
C GLU A 573 -17.74 14.86 35.03
N GLU A 574 -16.80 14.88 34.09
CA GLU A 574 -16.12 13.66 33.62
C GLU A 574 -15.18 13.09 34.71
N LEU A 575 -14.63 13.91 35.59
CA LEU A 575 -13.79 13.47 36.72
C LEU A 575 -14.63 12.77 37.77
N GLU A 576 -15.81 13.29 38.11
CA GLU A 576 -16.78 12.66 39.01
C GLU A 576 -17.26 11.31 38.45
N ARG A 577 -17.48 11.23 37.16
CA ARG A 577 -17.81 9.98 36.46
C ARG A 577 -16.68 8.95 36.61
N LEU A 578 -15.42 9.36 36.44
CA LEU A 578 -14.24 8.50 36.61
C LEU A 578 -14.12 7.98 38.06
N ILE A 579 -14.38 8.85 39.07
CA ILE A 579 -14.35 8.49 40.49
C ILE A 579 -15.47 7.49 40.81
N SER A 580 -16.68 7.70 40.29
CA SER A 580 -17.81 6.80 40.51
C SER A 580 -17.59 5.41 39.89
N GLN A 581 -16.96 5.35 38.73
CA GLN A 581 -16.59 4.09 38.09
C GLN A 581 -15.49 3.34 38.85
N LYS A 582 -14.49 4.04 39.40
CA LYS A 582 -13.45 3.41 40.23
C LYS A 582 -14.01 2.82 41.53
N ARG A 583 -14.96 3.49 42.17
CA ARG A 583 -15.63 2.97 43.37
C ARG A 583 -16.47 1.71 43.13
N ARG A 584 -16.89 1.45 41.90
CA ARG A 584 -17.57 0.20 41.49
C ARG A 584 -16.61 -0.96 41.24
N MET A 585 -15.29 -0.69 41.18
CA MET A 585 -14.24 -1.69 40.96
C MET A 585 -13.62 -2.22 42.26
N GLU A 586 -13.74 -1.45 43.37
CA GLU A 586 -13.37 -1.87 44.76
C GLU A 586 -14.58 -2.58 45.42
#